data_bbf10938f21e9491c3dc56cc2e6afc3e
#
_entry.id   bbf10938f21e9491c3dc56cc2e6afc3e
#
_cell.length_a   1.000
_cell.length_b   1.000
_cell.length_c   1.000
_cell.angle_alpha   90.00
_cell.angle_beta   90.00
_cell.angle_gamma   90.00
#
_symmetry.space_group_name_H-M   'P 1'
#
loop_
_entity.id
_entity.type
_entity.pdbx_description
1 polymer ?
#
loop_
_entity_poly.entity_id
_entity_poly.type
_entity_poly.pdbx_seq_one_letter_code
_entity_poly.pdbx_strand_id
1 'polypeptide(L)'
;MKLKNILFSLIMLVSMLFICTANAETTAPSSYVIDGSKLHTIYCSSYLKGCQYINIQFKKTTDGKIVYCIERSKAPIGSGTTEKYTLQKELSSKVAYVMENGYPNKSIFGNADKDYYTTGLAIWYVINPNDSTFEYFNLANGTYRGNSSDIVVEMAKLVNGANSYSYTSPSIKINNTNSNLSLSSDGKYYVSSSMGVKTAGTVGNYTVSLSNAPEGTIVTDTKGNAKTTFATNESFLVKVPVSNVKKISNEFKVNVSAKGTINKAYAYTSTRSNVQNTGALYPENSNVNDSTTVKLNVVTVVEISKVDVTTGEELAGAHLVVKDASGKVVDEWTSTNEVHVIKNLTPGKYTLTETIAPDGYVLSNETITFTVKSDGSVTKVKMENTPKDKPVVVISKVDSTTGEELAGAHLELKDEKGNLIEAWVSTNESHVIEGLAPGKYTLTEVIAPDGYELSKETVTFVVKEDGTVDGKVIMYNTPETIEVPSTGTFKTITTSLIGLLIIGLGSVIVYRNYKKNEEN
;
A
#
# COMPACT_ATOMS: atom_id res chain seq x y z
N MET A 1 22.60 -21.03 -19.25
CA MET A 1 21.30 -20.82 -18.58
C MET A 1 21.20 -21.44 -17.18
N LYS A 2 22.23 -21.99 -16.58
CA LYS A 2 22.22 -22.60 -15.23
C LYS A 2 22.89 -21.77 -14.11
N LEU A 3 23.68 -20.76 -14.45
CA LEU A 3 24.38 -19.94 -13.44
C LEU A 3 23.55 -18.76 -12.91
N LYS A 4 22.60 -18.21 -13.66
CA LYS A 4 21.73 -17.11 -13.22
C LYS A 4 20.67 -17.55 -12.20
N ASN A 5 20.22 -18.80 -12.24
CA ASN A 5 19.23 -19.32 -11.29
C ASN A 5 19.83 -19.68 -9.93
N ILE A 6 21.13 -19.93 -9.86
CA ILE A 6 21.82 -20.22 -8.58
C ILE A 6 22.08 -18.92 -7.81
N LEU A 7 22.38 -17.82 -8.51
CA LEU A 7 22.59 -16.52 -7.88
C LEU A 7 21.28 -15.93 -7.31
N PHE A 8 20.13 -16.15 -7.99
CA PHE A 8 18.82 -15.72 -7.51
C PHE A 8 18.34 -16.55 -6.30
N SER A 9 18.68 -17.84 -6.27
CA SER A 9 18.37 -18.73 -5.13
C SER A 9 19.22 -18.41 -3.89
N LEU A 10 20.46 -17.96 -4.07
CA LEU A 10 21.36 -17.60 -2.97
C LEU A 10 20.97 -16.25 -2.35
N ILE A 11 20.45 -15.31 -3.14
CA ILE A 11 19.93 -14.02 -2.64
C ILE A 11 18.62 -14.21 -1.86
N MET A 12 17.75 -15.17 -2.25
CA MET A 12 16.56 -15.53 -1.49
C MET A 12 16.86 -16.28 -0.19
N LEU A 13 17.97 -17.03 -0.11
CA LEU A 13 18.31 -17.77 1.11
C LEU A 13 18.96 -16.87 2.18
N VAL A 14 19.57 -15.75 1.80
CA VAL A 14 20.14 -14.77 2.74
C VAL A 14 19.07 -13.85 3.35
N SER A 15 17.88 -13.73 2.71
CA SER A 15 16.77 -12.94 3.27
C SER A 15 15.91 -13.68 4.30
N MET A 16 16.13 -14.98 4.53
CA MET A 16 15.36 -15.79 5.49
C MET A 16 16.02 -15.98 6.86
N LEU A 17 17.17 -15.37 7.13
CA LEU A 17 17.94 -15.58 8.39
C LEU A 17 18.20 -14.31 9.19
N PHE A 18 17.31 -13.32 9.12
CA PHE A 18 17.29 -12.23 10.10
C PHE A 18 15.98 -12.19 10.87
N ILE A 19 15.72 -13.27 11.66
CA ILE A 19 15.09 -13.05 12.96
C ILE A 19 16.20 -12.43 13.81
N CYS A 20 16.47 -11.16 13.57
CA CYS A 20 17.35 -10.39 14.43
C CYS A 20 16.56 -10.14 15.71
N THR A 21 16.85 -10.90 16.76
CA THR A 21 16.64 -10.41 18.12
C THR A 21 17.26 -9.02 18.12
N ALA A 22 16.44 -7.99 18.27
CA ALA A 22 16.88 -6.61 18.30
C ALA A 22 17.74 -6.43 19.56
N ASN A 23 19.03 -6.71 19.46
CA ASN A 23 19.98 -6.30 20.46
C ASN A 23 20.06 -4.78 20.38
N ALA A 24 19.65 -4.13 21.46
CA ALA A 24 19.84 -2.70 21.59
C ALA A 24 21.34 -2.39 21.53
N GLU A 25 21.72 -1.50 20.59
CA GLU A 25 23.10 -1.09 20.41
C GLU A 25 23.32 0.25 21.11
N THR A 26 24.12 0.22 22.19
CA THR A 26 24.51 1.45 22.88
C THR A 26 25.53 2.23 22.08
N THR A 27 25.37 3.55 22.02
CA THR A 27 26.37 4.47 21.48
C THR A 27 27.34 4.97 22.56
N ALA A 28 27.21 4.51 23.81
CA ALA A 28 28.11 4.84 24.89
C ALA A 28 29.52 4.32 24.58
N PRO A 29 30.55 5.18 24.50
CA PRO A 29 31.91 4.75 24.23
C PRO A 29 32.47 3.92 25.42
N SER A 30 33.31 2.98 25.14
CA SER A 30 33.99 2.18 26.18
C SER A 30 34.87 3.02 27.09
N SER A 31 35.31 4.19 26.63
CA SER A 31 36.07 5.17 27.43
C SER A 31 36.01 6.56 26.80
N TYR A 32 36.26 7.58 27.61
CA TYR A 32 36.47 8.96 27.17
C TYR A 32 37.57 9.65 28.02
N VAL A 33 37.97 10.82 27.58
CA VAL A 33 38.98 11.64 28.30
C VAL A 33 38.34 12.97 28.67
N ILE A 34 38.60 13.43 29.92
CA ILE A 34 38.26 14.77 30.36
C ILE A 34 39.52 15.63 30.30
N ASP A 35 39.42 16.80 29.68
CA ASP A 35 40.50 17.78 29.61
C ASP A 35 40.44 18.70 30.84
N GLY A 36 41.33 18.45 31.76
CA GLY A 36 41.44 19.21 33.00
C GLY A 36 41.88 20.68 32.84
N SER A 37 42.45 21.05 31.69
CA SER A 37 42.85 22.44 31.42
C SER A 37 41.63 23.35 31.18
N LYS A 38 40.47 22.77 30.85
CA LYS A 38 39.23 23.51 30.58
C LYS A 38 38.22 23.43 31.71
N LEU A 39 38.64 22.92 32.88
CA LEU A 39 37.76 22.80 34.03
C LEU A 39 37.69 24.12 34.82
N HIS A 40 36.49 24.48 35.27
CA HIS A 40 36.34 25.52 36.26
C HIS A 40 35.42 25.07 37.38
N THR A 41 35.60 25.62 38.57
CA THR A 41 34.78 25.34 39.75
C THR A 41 33.67 26.37 39.84
N ILE A 42 32.44 25.90 39.94
CA ILE A 42 31.27 26.73 40.19
C ILE A 42 31.05 26.74 41.69
N TYR A 43 31.16 27.92 42.27
CA TYR A 43 31.03 28.11 43.72
C TYR A 43 29.58 28.24 44.14
N CYS A 44 29.18 27.46 45.13
CA CYS A 44 27.81 27.46 45.63
C CYS A 44 27.36 28.85 46.17
N SER A 45 28.29 29.62 46.72
CA SER A 45 28.00 30.98 47.21
C SER A 45 27.52 31.93 46.12
N SER A 46 27.80 31.62 44.85
CA SER A 46 27.29 32.37 43.70
C SER A 46 25.79 32.20 43.48
N TYR A 47 25.20 31.08 43.95
CA TYR A 47 23.83 30.69 43.65
C TYR A 47 22.97 30.35 44.89
N LEU A 48 23.58 29.95 45.99
CA LEU A 48 22.89 29.57 47.23
C LEU A 48 23.37 30.44 48.38
N LYS A 49 22.50 31.30 48.89
CA LYS A 49 22.83 32.23 50.01
C LYS A 49 23.24 31.45 51.27
N GLY A 50 24.43 31.72 51.78
CA GLY A 50 24.98 31.06 52.96
C GLY A 50 25.59 29.68 52.71
N CYS A 51 25.78 29.28 51.47
CA CYS A 51 26.51 28.05 51.10
C CYS A 51 28.02 28.31 51.11
N GLN A 52 28.79 27.41 51.71
CA GLN A 52 30.27 27.49 51.74
C GLN A 52 30.99 26.23 51.24
N TYR A 53 30.24 25.12 51.03
CA TYR A 53 30.90 23.80 50.89
C TYR A 53 30.40 22.93 49.73
N ILE A 54 29.46 23.39 48.90
CA ILE A 54 28.91 22.63 47.78
C ILE A 54 29.41 23.25 46.47
N ASN A 55 30.64 22.99 46.13
CA ASN A 55 31.18 23.44 44.86
C ASN A 55 31.06 22.32 43.81
N ILE A 56 30.75 22.68 42.57
CA ILE A 56 30.65 21.77 41.45
C ILE A 56 31.66 22.17 40.39
N GLN A 57 32.39 21.18 39.86
CA GLN A 57 33.33 21.39 38.77
C GLN A 57 32.61 21.12 37.44
N PHE A 58 32.59 22.11 36.58
CA PHE A 58 32.09 21.98 35.22
C PHE A 58 33.04 21.08 34.40
N LYS A 59 32.50 20.01 33.80
CA LYS A 59 33.30 18.99 33.10
C LYS A 59 32.83 18.78 31.68
N LYS A 60 33.81 18.67 30.78
CA LYS A 60 33.62 18.23 29.38
C LYS A 60 34.64 17.19 29.03
N THR A 61 34.22 16.25 28.17
CA THR A 61 35.13 15.37 27.48
C THR A 61 35.93 16.14 26.43
N THR A 62 37.02 15.55 25.92
CA THR A 62 37.83 16.17 24.87
C THR A 62 37.06 16.45 23.57
N ASP A 63 36.03 15.69 23.28
CA ASP A 63 35.08 15.89 22.17
C ASP A 63 33.92 16.84 22.52
N GLY A 64 33.92 17.45 23.69
CA GLY A 64 33.01 18.51 24.08
C GLY A 64 31.73 18.07 24.80
N LYS A 65 31.53 16.77 25.05
CA LYS A 65 30.34 16.26 25.76
C LYS A 65 30.37 16.66 27.22
N ILE A 66 29.23 17.14 27.72
CA ILE A 66 29.03 17.48 29.13
C ILE A 66 28.89 16.20 29.94
N VAL A 67 29.63 16.11 31.06
CA VAL A 67 29.57 15.00 32.00
C VAL A 67 29.44 15.52 33.42
N TYR A 68 28.89 14.73 34.32
CA TYR A 68 28.65 15.07 35.71
C TYR A 68 29.40 14.17 36.66
N CYS A 69 29.92 14.72 37.77
CA CYS A 69 30.36 13.90 38.90
C CYS A 69 29.16 13.13 39.48
N ILE A 70 29.36 11.84 39.77
CA ILE A 70 28.35 11.00 40.40
C ILE A 70 28.78 10.46 41.77
N GLU A 71 29.97 10.80 42.20
CA GLU A 71 30.55 10.33 43.47
C GLU A 71 31.23 11.49 44.19
N ARG A 72 30.66 11.92 45.33
CA ARG A 72 31.16 13.07 46.11
C ARG A 72 32.31 12.73 47.04
N SER A 73 32.40 11.48 47.47
CA SER A 73 33.41 11.05 48.46
C SER A 73 34.85 11.11 47.98
N LYS A 74 35.06 11.24 46.67
CA LYS A 74 36.37 11.31 46.03
C LYS A 74 36.70 12.74 45.55
N ALA A 75 37.98 12.99 45.36
CA ALA A 75 38.49 14.26 44.86
C ALA A 75 38.07 14.52 43.41
N PRO A 76 37.76 15.76 43.03
CA PRO A 76 37.56 16.09 41.61
C PRO A 76 38.87 15.94 40.86
N ILE A 77 38.78 15.84 39.53
CA ILE A 77 39.98 15.85 38.65
C ILE A 77 40.73 17.18 38.85
N GLY A 78 42.09 17.10 38.97
CA GLY A 78 42.91 18.26 39.12
C GLY A 78 42.94 19.20 37.92
N SER A 79 42.96 20.51 38.14
CA SER A 79 43.13 21.48 37.08
C SER A 79 44.42 21.26 36.31
N GLY A 80 44.40 21.34 34.97
CA GLY A 80 45.54 21.17 34.09
C GLY A 80 45.95 19.72 33.80
N THR A 81 45.20 18.73 34.32
CA THR A 81 45.48 17.30 34.04
C THR A 81 44.37 16.70 33.17
N THR A 82 44.76 15.85 32.23
CA THR A 82 43.82 15.01 31.52
C THR A 82 43.54 13.73 32.30
N GLU A 83 42.34 13.22 32.24
CA GLU A 83 41.93 12.01 32.92
C GLU A 83 41.11 11.12 32.01
N LYS A 84 41.51 9.83 31.91
CA LYS A 84 40.76 8.81 31.18
C LYS A 84 39.75 8.14 32.09
N TYR A 85 38.58 7.99 31.58
CA TYR A 85 37.45 7.31 32.22
C TYR A 85 37.00 6.13 31.37
N THR A 86 36.74 5.01 32.01
CA THR A 86 36.23 3.78 31.38
C THR A 86 34.82 3.48 31.81
N LEU A 87 34.02 2.99 30.88
CA LEU A 87 32.64 2.60 31.11
C LEU A 87 32.55 1.54 32.22
N GLN A 88 31.69 1.78 33.20
CA GLN A 88 31.50 0.89 34.34
C GLN A 88 30.14 0.18 34.30
N LYS A 89 29.07 0.93 34.30
CA LYS A 89 27.68 0.39 34.36
C LYS A 89 26.67 1.43 33.92
N GLU A 90 25.45 0.96 33.64
CA GLU A 90 24.28 1.82 33.49
C GLU A 90 23.86 2.38 34.86
N LEU A 91 23.45 3.64 34.87
CA LEU A 91 22.84 4.34 36.01
C LEU A 91 21.32 4.19 35.97
N SER A 92 20.65 4.56 37.06
CA SER A 92 19.18 4.48 37.13
C SER A 92 18.51 5.40 36.12
N SER A 93 17.28 5.04 35.72
CA SER A 93 16.43 5.88 34.86
C SER A 93 16.19 7.27 35.42
N LYS A 94 16.22 7.43 36.76
CA LYS A 94 16.10 8.75 37.43
C LYS A 94 17.27 9.66 37.06
N VAL A 95 18.51 9.13 37.03
CA VAL A 95 19.68 9.90 36.62
C VAL A 95 19.59 10.29 35.16
N ALA A 96 19.17 9.34 34.31
CA ALA A 96 18.97 9.62 32.89
C ALA A 96 17.92 10.73 32.67
N TYR A 97 16.79 10.68 33.38
CA TYR A 97 15.77 11.72 33.33
C TYR A 97 16.33 13.10 33.68
N VAL A 98 17.10 13.22 34.78
CA VAL A 98 17.72 14.47 35.18
C VAL A 98 18.67 15.00 34.12
N MET A 99 19.54 14.14 33.57
CA MET A 99 20.47 14.50 32.49
C MET A 99 19.75 14.90 31.20
N GLU A 100 18.63 14.27 30.86
CA GLU A 100 17.86 14.55 29.66
C GLU A 100 17.05 15.86 29.78
N ASN A 101 16.54 16.17 31.00
CA ASN A 101 15.72 17.33 31.25
C ASN A 101 16.49 18.51 31.87
N GLY A 102 17.78 18.34 32.16
CA GLY A 102 18.71 19.35 32.61
C GLY A 102 19.70 19.79 31.55
N TYR A 103 20.71 20.55 31.95
CA TYR A 103 21.76 21.01 31.05
C TYR A 103 22.66 19.85 30.58
N PRO A 104 23.13 19.79 29.32
CA PRO A 104 22.97 20.79 28.26
C PRO A 104 21.71 20.59 27.42
N ASN A 105 20.93 19.51 27.62
CA ASN A 105 19.79 19.16 26.80
C ASN A 105 18.64 20.16 26.93
N LYS A 106 18.47 20.73 28.12
CA LYS A 106 17.55 21.84 28.37
C LYS A 106 18.23 22.94 29.17
N SER A 107 18.05 24.17 28.75
CA SER A 107 18.43 25.33 29.56
C SER A 107 17.32 25.63 30.57
N ILE A 108 17.71 25.86 31.83
CA ILE A 108 16.81 26.11 32.95
C ILE A 108 16.68 27.61 33.20
N PHE A 109 17.84 28.30 33.28
CA PHE A 109 17.93 29.72 33.62
C PHE A 109 18.52 30.57 32.48
N GLY A 110 18.95 29.98 31.38
CA GLY A 110 19.72 30.66 30.32
C GLY A 110 21.17 30.97 30.71
N ASN A 111 21.66 30.39 31.79
CA ASN A 111 23.02 30.52 32.26
C ASN A 111 23.65 29.14 32.44
N ALA A 112 24.66 28.82 31.62
CA ALA A 112 25.25 27.49 31.53
C ALA A 112 25.83 26.98 32.87
N ASP A 113 26.46 27.85 33.64
CA ASP A 113 27.04 27.47 34.93
C ASP A 113 25.95 27.19 35.97
N LYS A 114 24.92 28.04 36.02
CA LYS A 114 23.78 27.87 36.93
C LYS A 114 22.97 26.64 36.54
N ASP A 115 22.75 26.42 35.24
CA ASP A 115 22.05 25.28 34.71
C ASP A 115 22.79 23.97 35.00
N TYR A 116 24.12 23.95 34.78
CA TYR A 116 24.99 22.81 35.10
C TYR A 116 25.00 22.51 36.60
N TYR A 117 25.10 23.58 37.45
CA TYR A 117 25.09 23.46 38.89
C TYR A 117 23.79 22.82 39.39
N THR A 118 22.64 23.31 38.91
CA THR A 118 21.31 22.81 39.30
C THR A 118 21.11 21.38 38.88
N THR A 119 21.50 21.03 37.64
CA THR A 119 21.44 19.67 37.11
C THR A 119 22.33 18.74 37.92
N GLY A 120 23.56 19.14 38.24
CA GLY A 120 24.50 18.38 39.06
C GLY A 120 24.00 18.07 40.46
N LEU A 121 23.38 19.06 41.12
CA LEU A 121 22.73 18.87 42.43
C LEU A 121 21.56 17.87 42.33
N ALA A 122 20.72 17.98 41.32
CA ALA A 122 19.62 17.04 41.10
C ALA A 122 20.10 15.60 40.85
N ILE A 123 21.19 15.42 40.06
CA ILE A 123 21.83 14.12 39.86
C ILE A 123 22.31 13.54 41.19
N TRP A 124 23.02 14.28 41.98
CA TRP A 124 23.49 13.81 43.29
C TRP A 124 22.36 13.44 44.23
N TYR A 125 21.30 14.27 44.27
CA TYR A 125 20.13 13.96 45.09
C TYR A 125 19.44 12.68 44.71
N VAL A 126 19.21 12.42 43.40
CA VAL A 126 18.55 11.19 42.97
C VAL A 126 19.43 9.93 43.14
N ILE A 127 20.77 10.10 43.21
CA ILE A 127 21.70 9.03 43.54
C ILE A 127 21.69 8.73 45.04
N ASN A 128 21.79 9.75 45.88
CA ASN A 128 21.80 9.63 47.34
C ASN A 128 21.06 10.81 48.03
N PRO A 129 19.74 10.72 48.23
CA PRO A 129 18.95 11.79 48.83
C PRO A 129 19.31 12.06 50.32
N ASN A 130 19.93 11.09 50.98
CA ASN A 130 20.32 11.18 52.38
C ASN A 130 21.75 11.70 52.60
N ASP A 131 22.42 12.17 51.53
CA ASP A 131 23.73 12.80 51.68
C ASP A 131 23.62 14.09 52.50
N SER A 132 24.55 14.28 53.42
CA SER A 132 24.59 15.46 54.32
C SER A 132 24.63 16.82 53.58
N THR A 133 24.99 16.79 52.29
CA THR A 133 24.90 17.97 51.40
C THR A 133 23.51 18.57 51.39
N PHE A 134 22.49 17.69 51.45
CA PHE A 134 21.09 18.08 51.29
C PHE A 134 20.37 18.38 52.61
N GLU A 135 21.07 18.33 53.72
CA GLU A 135 20.51 18.63 55.04
C GLU A 135 19.70 19.96 55.11
N TYR A 136 20.20 20.96 54.38
CA TYR A 136 19.57 22.30 54.38
C TYR A 136 18.67 22.56 53.18
N PHE A 137 18.43 21.57 52.34
CA PHE A 137 17.55 21.69 51.15
C PHE A 137 16.13 21.26 51.51
N ASN A 138 15.18 22.12 51.30
CA ASN A 138 13.76 21.77 51.39
C ASN A 138 13.15 21.85 49.99
N LEU A 139 13.08 20.67 49.30
CA LEU A 139 12.57 20.57 47.95
C LEU A 139 11.06 20.86 47.89
N ALA A 140 10.31 20.55 48.97
CA ALA A 140 8.87 20.79 48.99
C ALA A 140 8.54 22.30 48.98
N ASN A 141 9.35 23.10 49.67
CA ASN A 141 9.14 24.54 49.80
C ASN A 141 10.06 25.38 48.91
N GLY A 142 10.97 24.78 48.15
CA GLY A 142 11.91 25.50 47.30
C GLY A 142 12.92 26.36 48.07
N THR A 143 13.38 25.92 49.26
CA THR A 143 14.24 26.71 50.11
C THR A 143 15.58 26.03 50.42
N TYR A 144 16.62 26.88 50.64
CA TYR A 144 17.91 26.48 51.16
C TYR A 144 18.20 27.29 52.45
N ARG A 145 18.46 26.59 53.57
CA ARG A 145 18.63 27.20 54.89
C ARG A 145 17.50 28.18 55.25
N GLY A 146 16.25 27.80 54.90
CA GLY A 146 15.07 28.64 55.14
C GLY A 146 14.86 29.81 54.18
N ASN A 147 15.81 30.11 53.30
CA ASN A 147 15.69 31.17 52.30
C ASN A 147 15.15 30.60 50.98
N SER A 148 14.26 31.31 50.30
CA SER A 148 13.78 30.97 48.98
C SER A 148 14.95 30.87 47.98
N SER A 149 14.95 29.84 47.15
CA SER A 149 15.99 29.56 46.15
C SER A 149 15.40 29.00 44.87
N ASP A 150 15.59 29.70 43.76
CA ASP A 150 15.21 29.27 42.44
C ASP A 150 15.93 27.98 42.01
N ILE A 151 17.21 27.82 42.47
CA ILE A 151 17.97 26.56 42.28
C ILE A 151 17.20 25.38 42.89
N VAL A 152 16.72 25.53 44.14
CA VAL A 152 16.04 24.41 44.83
C VAL A 152 14.67 24.16 44.22
N VAL A 153 13.98 25.20 43.75
CA VAL A 153 12.71 25.05 43.02
C VAL A 153 12.91 24.23 41.73
N GLU A 154 13.88 24.60 40.92
CA GLU A 154 14.15 23.89 39.65
C GLU A 154 14.74 22.49 39.90
N MET A 155 15.62 22.33 40.87
CA MET A 155 16.09 21.02 41.32
C MET A 155 14.92 20.12 41.73
N ALA A 156 13.94 20.63 42.49
CA ALA A 156 12.77 19.87 42.89
C ALA A 156 11.93 19.42 41.70
N LYS A 157 11.78 20.22 40.65
CA LYS A 157 11.09 19.82 39.41
C LYS A 157 11.81 18.65 38.73
N LEU A 158 13.13 18.72 38.60
CA LEU A 158 13.93 17.62 38.02
C LEU A 158 13.81 16.35 38.86
N VAL A 159 13.91 16.45 40.19
CA VAL A 159 13.82 15.28 41.10
C VAL A 159 12.42 14.68 41.09
N ASN A 160 11.37 15.49 41.15
CA ASN A 160 9.99 15.01 41.12
C ASN A 160 9.67 14.30 39.77
N GLY A 161 10.11 14.89 38.66
CA GLY A 161 10.00 14.25 37.35
C GLY A 161 10.74 12.94 37.30
N ALA A 162 11.97 12.87 37.83
CA ALA A 162 12.77 11.66 37.90
C ALA A 162 12.12 10.56 38.75
N ASN A 163 11.42 10.92 39.86
CA ASN A 163 10.78 9.94 40.73
C ASN A 163 9.57 9.24 40.08
N SER A 164 8.90 9.91 39.15
CA SER A 164 7.78 9.37 38.39
C SER A 164 8.21 8.75 37.04
N TYR A 165 9.50 8.85 36.69
CA TYR A 165 9.99 8.42 35.39
C TYR A 165 10.45 6.96 35.38
N SER A 166 10.05 6.27 34.33
CA SER A 166 10.64 4.98 33.92
C SER A 166 10.90 5.00 32.44
N TYR A 167 11.89 4.24 32.00
CA TYR A 167 12.13 4.09 30.57
C TYR A 167 10.89 3.54 29.86
N THR A 168 10.48 4.21 28.80
CA THR A 168 9.52 3.65 27.85
C THR A 168 10.28 3.00 26.72
N SER A 169 10.25 1.68 26.66
CA SER A 169 10.87 0.94 25.56
C SER A 169 10.25 1.35 24.23
N PRO A 170 11.06 1.73 23.25
CA PRO A 170 10.54 2.02 21.92
C PRO A 170 9.77 0.84 21.36
N SER A 171 8.64 1.13 20.77
CA SER A 171 7.85 0.13 20.05
C SER A 171 7.09 0.76 18.90
N ILE A 172 6.77 -0.07 17.92
CA ILE A 172 5.96 0.30 16.77
C ILE A 172 4.88 -0.75 16.57
N LYS A 173 3.65 -0.33 16.28
CA LYS A 173 2.51 -1.19 15.97
C LYS A 173 1.73 -0.62 14.81
N ILE A 174 1.36 -1.46 13.85
CA ILE A 174 0.43 -1.08 12.78
C ILE A 174 -0.94 -0.82 13.39
N ASN A 175 -1.52 0.34 13.13
CA ASN A 175 -2.75 0.80 13.78
C ASN A 175 -4.04 0.31 13.11
N ASN A 176 -3.96 -0.14 11.87
CA ASN A 176 -5.08 -0.68 11.11
C ASN A 176 -4.68 -2.01 10.47
N THR A 177 -5.11 -3.10 11.08
CA THR A 177 -4.83 -4.48 10.63
C THR A 177 -5.93 -5.06 9.76
N ASN A 178 -7.11 -4.41 9.70
CA ASN A 178 -8.24 -4.80 8.84
C ASN A 178 -8.09 -4.15 7.45
N SER A 179 -7.16 -4.66 6.68
CA SER A 179 -6.90 -4.15 5.36
C SER A 179 -7.69 -4.94 4.30
N ASN A 180 -8.98 -4.73 4.23
CA ASN A 180 -9.75 -5.11 3.05
C ASN A 180 -9.28 -4.23 1.89
N LEU A 181 -8.83 -4.87 0.83
CA LEU A 181 -8.48 -4.18 -0.40
C LEU A 181 -9.74 -3.95 -1.23
N SER A 182 -9.93 -2.72 -1.70
CA SER A 182 -11.05 -2.32 -2.57
C SER A 182 -10.53 -1.96 -3.96
N LEU A 183 -11.32 -2.22 -4.99
CA LEU A 183 -10.98 -1.83 -6.35
C LEU A 183 -10.92 -0.30 -6.45
N SER A 184 -9.86 0.24 -7.03
CA SER A 184 -9.73 1.67 -7.31
C SER A 184 -10.74 2.12 -8.36
N SER A 185 -11.10 3.40 -8.35
CA SER A 185 -12.08 3.97 -9.29
C SER A 185 -11.69 3.85 -10.77
N ASP A 186 -10.39 3.74 -11.06
CA ASP A 186 -9.85 3.53 -12.41
C ASP A 186 -9.73 2.03 -12.78
N GLY A 187 -10.14 1.13 -11.89
CA GLY A 187 -10.12 -0.32 -12.10
C GLY A 187 -8.73 -0.95 -12.19
N LYS A 188 -7.65 -0.20 -11.94
CA LYS A 188 -6.27 -0.71 -12.17
C LYS A 188 -5.63 -1.36 -10.96
N TYR A 189 -6.08 -1.02 -9.75
CA TYR A 189 -5.49 -1.49 -8.51
C TYR A 189 -6.54 -1.92 -7.49
N TYR A 190 -6.21 -2.91 -6.68
CA TYR A 190 -6.81 -3.09 -5.37
C TYR A 190 -6.02 -2.27 -4.36
N VAL A 191 -6.71 -1.40 -3.61
CA VAL A 191 -6.11 -0.44 -2.68
C VAL A 191 -6.54 -0.76 -1.26
N SER A 192 -5.59 -0.79 -0.32
CA SER A 192 -5.90 -0.96 1.10
C SER A 192 -6.60 0.27 1.67
N SER A 193 -7.30 0.10 2.79
CA SER A 193 -7.58 1.22 3.68
C SER A 193 -6.27 1.86 4.16
N SER A 194 -6.35 3.11 4.61
CA SER A 194 -5.18 3.82 5.13
C SER A 194 -4.63 3.10 6.37
N MET A 195 -3.36 2.76 6.33
CA MET A 195 -2.59 2.16 7.41
C MET A 195 -1.56 3.16 7.92
N GLY A 196 -1.31 3.16 9.20
CA GLY A 196 -0.26 3.94 9.84
C GLY A 196 0.31 3.16 11.00
N VAL A 197 1.04 3.83 11.87
CA VAL A 197 1.65 3.21 13.03
C VAL A 197 1.28 3.95 14.32
N LYS A 198 1.23 3.19 15.41
CA LYS A 198 1.22 3.70 16.78
C LYS A 198 2.58 3.38 17.39
N THR A 199 3.22 4.35 18.00
CA THR A 199 4.54 4.20 18.62
C THR A 199 4.47 4.44 20.12
N ALA A 200 5.40 3.85 20.85
CA ALA A 200 5.71 4.22 22.23
C ALA A 200 7.22 4.51 22.33
N GLY A 201 7.62 5.38 23.26
CA GLY A 201 8.99 5.86 23.35
C GLY A 201 9.39 6.73 22.14
N THR A 202 10.68 6.97 22.01
CA THR A 202 11.23 7.71 20.87
C THR A 202 11.47 6.76 19.70
N VAL A 203 10.72 6.96 18.62
CA VAL A 203 10.82 6.18 17.39
C VAL A 203 11.00 7.15 16.22
N GLY A 204 11.99 6.89 15.39
CA GLY A 204 12.25 7.65 14.16
C GLY A 204 11.26 7.32 13.04
N ASN A 205 11.55 7.82 11.84
CA ASN A 205 10.80 7.46 10.65
C ASN A 205 10.77 5.94 10.47
N TYR A 206 9.64 5.42 9.99
CA TYR A 206 9.49 3.99 9.75
C TYR A 206 9.52 3.66 8.25
N THR A 207 10.01 2.48 7.93
CA THR A 207 10.04 1.93 6.58
C THR A 207 9.01 0.82 6.46
N VAL A 208 8.27 0.83 5.35
CA VAL A 208 7.29 -0.21 4.99
C VAL A 208 7.90 -1.13 3.95
N SER A 209 7.79 -2.43 4.17
CA SER A 209 8.17 -3.46 3.19
C SER A 209 7.09 -4.52 3.06
N LEU A 210 7.08 -5.21 1.93
CA LEU A 210 6.09 -6.22 1.60
C LEU A 210 6.79 -7.59 1.47
N SER A 211 6.15 -8.63 2.00
CA SER A 211 6.62 -10.02 1.86
C SER A 211 5.54 -10.88 1.25
N ASN A 212 5.88 -11.62 0.20
CA ASN A 212 4.98 -12.50 -0.57
C ASN A 212 3.80 -11.76 -1.23
N ALA A 213 3.97 -10.45 -1.52
CA ALA A 213 2.98 -9.68 -2.23
C ALA A 213 2.95 -10.05 -3.72
N PRO A 214 1.81 -9.92 -4.42
CA PRO A 214 1.74 -10.05 -5.87
C PRO A 214 2.75 -9.12 -6.55
N GLU A 215 3.28 -9.56 -7.69
CA GLU A 215 4.23 -8.77 -8.47
C GLU A 215 3.66 -7.39 -8.81
N GLY A 216 4.50 -6.34 -8.76
CA GLY A 216 4.07 -4.97 -9.02
C GLY A 216 3.28 -4.32 -7.89
N THR A 217 3.10 -4.99 -6.74
CA THR A 217 2.50 -4.36 -5.55
C THR A 217 3.38 -3.23 -5.05
N ILE A 218 2.81 -2.07 -4.82
CA ILE A 218 3.51 -0.86 -4.38
C ILE A 218 2.96 -0.32 -3.07
N VAL A 219 3.83 0.34 -2.31
CA VAL A 219 3.45 1.17 -1.16
C VAL A 219 3.44 2.63 -1.60
N THR A 220 2.41 3.37 -1.19
CA THR A 220 2.26 4.79 -1.53
C THR A 220 1.90 5.62 -0.30
N ASP A 221 2.10 6.93 -0.39
CA ASP A 221 1.46 7.87 0.52
C ASP A 221 -0.07 7.90 0.28
N THR A 222 -0.80 8.64 1.10
CA THR A 222 -2.26 8.79 0.97
C THR A 222 -2.70 9.57 -0.28
N LYS A 223 -1.76 10.25 -0.97
CA LYS A 223 -1.97 10.94 -2.24
C LYS A 223 -1.70 10.04 -3.45
N GLY A 224 -1.16 8.84 -3.21
CA GLY A 224 -0.89 7.85 -4.25
C GLY A 224 0.53 7.86 -4.81
N ASN A 225 1.43 8.69 -4.28
CA ASN A 225 2.84 8.72 -4.70
C ASN A 225 3.60 7.54 -4.08
N ALA A 226 4.41 6.85 -4.85
CA ALA A 226 5.24 5.75 -4.37
C ALA A 226 6.20 6.25 -3.27
N LYS A 227 6.12 5.64 -2.10
CA LYS A 227 6.90 6.01 -0.91
C LYS A 227 7.01 4.80 0.01
N THR A 228 8.18 4.56 0.58
CA THR A 228 8.42 3.44 1.51
C THR A 228 8.85 3.88 2.90
N THR A 229 9.30 5.13 3.07
CA THR A 229 9.72 5.68 4.37
C THR A 229 8.80 6.81 4.78
N PHE A 230 8.27 6.76 5.99
CA PHE A 230 7.23 7.64 6.51
C PHE A 230 7.60 8.18 7.88
N ALA A 231 7.16 9.40 8.19
CA ALA A 231 7.16 9.89 9.57
C ALA A 231 6.09 9.14 10.39
N THR A 232 6.26 9.08 11.72
CA THR A 232 5.36 8.32 12.62
C THR A 232 3.91 8.79 12.63
N ASN A 233 3.66 10.02 12.20
CA ASN A 233 2.32 10.62 12.03
C ASN A 233 1.77 10.49 10.59
N GLU A 234 2.52 9.93 9.66
CA GLU A 234 2.07 9.69 8.28
C GLU A 234 1.46 8.30 8.15
N SER A 235 0.55 8.17 7.20
CA SER A 235 -0.08 6.91 6.82
C SER A 235 0.28 6.53 5.39
N PHE A 236 0.14 5.26 5.09
CA PHE A 236 0.42 4.68 3.78
C PHE A 236 -0.75 3.84 3.26
N LEU A 237 -0.72 3.57 1.97
CA LEU A 237 -1.60 2.64 1.26
C LEU A 237 -0.76 1.56 0.58
N VAL A 238 -1.35 0.38 0.43
CA VAL A 238 -0.82 -0.69 -0.40
C VAL A 238 -1.70 -0.83 -1.64
N LYS A 239 -1.10 -0.85 -2.82
CA LYS A 239 -1.78 -0.99 -4.11
C LYS A 239 -1.30 -2.25 -4.82
N VAL A 240 -2.22 -3.17 -5.09
CA VAL A 240 -1.97 -4.42 -5.82
C VAL A 240 -2.50 -4.26 -7.23
N PRO A 241 -1.69 -4.42 -8.29
CA PRO A 241 -2.17 -4.36 -9.67
C PRO A 241 -3.20 -5.46 -9.94
N VAL A 242 -4.34 -5.09 -10.50
CA VAL A 242 -5.42 -6.03 -10.86
C VAL A 242 -4.91 -7.12 -11.80
N SER A 243 -4.06 -6.77 -12.78
CA SER A 243 -3.46 -7.71 -13.75
C SER A 243 -2.64 -8.83 -13.11
N ASN A 244 -2.14 -8.62 -11.90
CA ASN A 244 -1.22 -9.56 -11.24
C ASN A 244 -1.90 -10.40 -10.14
N VAL A 245 -3.21 -10.23 -9.96
CA VAL A 245 -4.00 -11.05 -9.04
C VAL A 245 -4.34 -12.38 -9.73
N LYS A 246 -3.65 -13.45 -9.34
CA LYS A 246 -3.79 -14.78 -9.98
C LYS A 246 -4.75 -15.73 -9.25
N LYS A 247 -5.27 -15.33 -8.08
CA LYS A 247 -6.15 -16.15 -7.21
C LYS A 247 -7.26 -15.29 -6.63
N ILE A 248 -8.39 -15.89 -6.30
CA ILE A 248 -9.49 -15.22 -5.61
C ILE A 248 -9.06 -14.72 -4.23
N SER A 249 -8.21 -15.47 -3.55
CA SER A 249 -7.65 -15.08 -2.25
C SER A 249 -6.14 -15.10 -2.31
N ASN A 250 -5.54 -13.98 -1.98
CA ASN A 250 -4.10 -13.81 -1.84
C ASN A 250 -3.80 -13.24 -0.45
N GLU A 251 -2.80 -13.80 0.18
CA GLU A 251 -2.30 -13.32 1.47
C GLU A 251 -0.85 -12.87 1.31
N PHE A 252 -0.53 -11.73 1.88
CA PHE A 252 0.83 -11.22 1.94
C PHE A 252 1.04 -10.41 3.22
N LYS A 253 2.30 -10.20 3.60
CA LYS A 253 2.63 -9.44 4.80
C LYS A 253 3.05 -8.02 4.46
N VAL A 254 2.55 -7.09 5.24
CA VAL A 254 3.03 -5.71 5.34
C VAL A 254 3.86 -5.63 6.61
N ASN A 255 5.13 -5.28 6.48
CA ASN A 255 6.06 -5.14 7.59
C ASN A 255 6.42 -3.67 7.75
N VAL A 256 6.52 -3.22 8.99
CA VAL A 256 7.03 -1.90 9.34
C VAL A 256 8.27 -2.07 10.22
N SER A 257 9.27 -1.23 10.01
CA SER A 257 10.50 -1.21 10.81
C SER A 257 10.96 0.23 11.03
N ALA A 258 11.51 0.50 12.21
CA ALA A 258 12.07 1.80 12.55
C ALA A 258 13.22 1.66 13.54
N LYS A 259 14.01 2.73 13.70
CA LYS A 259 14.94 2.86 14.83
C LYS A 259 14.21 3.47 16.02
N GLY A 260 14.26 2.78 17.13
CA GLY A 260 13.88 3.28 18.44
C GLY A 260 15.10 3.72 19.22
N THR A 261 14.97 4.76 20.04
CA THR A 261 16.08 5.28 20.85
C THR A 261 15.60 5.48 22.29
N ILE A 262 16.45 5.09 23.23
CA ILE A 262 16.33 5.41 24.66
C ILE A 262 17.60 6.11 25.08
N ASN A 263 17.50 7.27 25.72
CA ASN A 263 18.64 7.90 26.33
C ASN A 263 18.91 7.28 27.72
N LYS A 264 20.05 6.65 27.87
CA LYS A 264 20.48 6.02 29.11
C LYS A 264 21.69 6.74 29.72
N ALA A 265 21.72 6.82 31.04
CA ALA A 265 22.87 7.36 31.77
C ALA A 265 23.84 6.23 32.10
N TYR A 266 25.13 6.49 31.91
CA TYR A 266 26.20 5.56 32.16
C TYR A 266 27.23 6.13 33.10
N ALA A 267 27.69 5.32 34.06
CA ALA A 267 28.80 5.62 34.94
C ALA A 267 30.11 5.27 34.29
N TYR A 268 31.08 6.15 34.48
CA TYR A 268 32.45 5.99 34.03
C TYR A 268 33.42 6.17 35.21
N THR A 269 34.31 5.23 35.34
CA THR A 269 35.30 5.20 36.42
C THR A 269 36.63 5.79 35.94
N SER A 270 37.19 6.71 36.74
CA SER A 270 38.54 7.21 36.54
C SER A 270 39.57 6.09 36.65
N THR A 271 40.65 6.20 35.90
CA THR A 271 41.84 5.30 36.06
C THR A 271 42.51 5.48 37.40
N ARG A 272 42.32 6.61 38.07
CA ARG A 272 42.81 6.88 39.43
C ARG A 272 41.71 6.64 40.46
N SER A 273 41.97 5.77 41.45
CA SER A 273 40.98 5.32 42.43
C SER A 273 40.47 6.40 43.35
N ASN A 274 41.24 7.47 43.55
CA ASN A 274 40.89 8.63 44.41
C ASN A 274 40.16 9.75 43.67
N VAL A 275 39.96 9.60 42.35
CA VAL A 275 39.23 10.60 41.53
C VAL A 275 37.79 10.19 41.36
N GLN A 276 36.91 11.21 41.40
CA GLN A 276 35.45 11.03 41.24
C GLN A 276 35.07 10.30 39.95
N ASN A 277 34.15 9.37 40.04
CA ASN A 277 33.47 8.80 38.89
C ASN A 277 32.55 9.87 38.25
N THR A 278 32.31 9.68 36.97
CA THR A 278 31.45 10.60 36.20
C THR A 278 30.32 9.87 35.54
N GLY A 279 29.26 10.62 35.22
CA GLY A 279 28.09 10.12 34.49
C GLY A 279 27.86 10.90 33.21
N ALA A 280 27.44 10.22 32.18
CA ALA A 280 27.09 10.80 30.90
C ALA A 280 25.86 10.13 30.30
N LEU A 281 25.08 10.90 29.53
CA LEU A 281 23.88 10.42 28.83
C LEU A 281 24.25 10.00 27.40
N TYR A 282 23.87 8.80 27.00
CA TYR A 282 24.06 8.30 25.65
C TYR A 282 22.81 7.62 25.11
N PRO A 283 22.51 7.76 23.82
CA PRO A 283 21.43 7.03 23.20
C PRO A 283 21.77 5.54 23.08
N GLU A 284 20.79 4.71 23.38
CA GLU A 284 20.78 3.30 23.06
C GLU A 284 19.76 3.07 21.95
N ASN A 285 20.19 2.55 20.84
CA ASN A 285 19.37 2.33 19.66
C ASN A 285 18.92 0.88 19.57
N SER A 286 17.68 0.67 19.19
CA SER A 286 17.10 -0.64 18.92
C SER A 286 16.30 -0.60 17.61
N ASN A 287 16.23 -1.74 16.93
CA ASN A 287 15.30 -1.88 15.83
C ASN A 287 13.94 -2.32 16.37
N VAL A 288 12.91 -1.59 16.03
CA VAL A 288 11.52 -1.94 16.36
C VAL A 288 10.76 -2.27 15.09
N ASN A 289 9.94 -3.30 15.14
CA ASN A 289 9.21 -3.79 13.98
C ASN A 289 7.83 -4.30 14.37
N ASP A 290 6.95 -4.36 13.39
CA ASP A 290 5.66 -5.01 13.46
C ASP A 290 5.25 -5.51 12.08
N SER A 291 4.31 -6.44 12.01
CA SER A 291 3.79 -6.91 10.74
C SER A 291 2.31 -7.26 10.84
N THR A 292 1.61 -7.09 9.73
CA THR A 292 0.22 -7.53 9.58
C THR A 292 0.06 -8.32 8.29
N THR A 293 -0.93 -9.23 8.27
CA THR A 293 -1.29 -9.97 7.06
C THR A 293 -2.43 -9.24 6.37
N VAL A 294 -2.24 -8.97 5.09
CA VAL A 294 -3.26 -8.42 4.21
C VAL A 294 -3.86 -9.56 3.41
N LYS A 295 -5.20 -9.62 3.37
CA LYS A 295 -5.95 -10.57 2.55
C LYS A 295 -6.65 -9.84 1.43
N LEU A 296 -6.35 -10.25 0.21
CA LEU A 296 -7.06 -9.80 -0.97
C LEU A 296 -8.08 -10.85 -1.35
N ASN A 297 -9.34 -10.56 -1.06
CA ASN A 297 -10.48 -11.38 -1.49
C ASN A 297 -11.10 -10.72 -2.72
N VAL A 298 -10.95 -11.36 -3.86
CA VAL A 298 -11.59 -10.92 -5.10
C VAL A 298 -12.97 -11.57 -5.16
N VAL A 299 -14.01 -10.75 -5.06
CA VAL A 299 -15.38 -11.19 -5.30
C VAL A 299 -15.62 -11.12 -6.81
N THR A 300 -15.76 -12.26 -7.45
CA THR A 300 -16.19 -12.34 -8.85
C THR A 300 -17.71 -12.27 -8.91
N VAL A 301 -18.23 -11.55 -9.89
CA VAL A 301 -19.66 -11.41 -10.16
C VAL A 301 -19.91 -11.73 -11.63
N VAL A 302 -20.86 -12.59 -11.89
CA VAL A 302 -21.37 -12.87 -13.23
C VAL A 302 -22.84 -12.47 -13.26
N GLU A 303 -23.20 -11.59 -14.17
CA GLU A 303 -24.57 -11.18 -14.46
C GLU A 303 -25.01 -11.88 -15.75
N ILE A 304 -26.07 -12.67 -15.66
CA ILE A 304 -26.60 -13.43 -16.80
C ILE A 304 -28.01 -12.93 -17.09
N SER A 305 -28.16 -12.31 -18.26
CA SER A 305 -29.43 -11.88 -18.82
C SER A 305 -29.98 -12.95 -19.75
N LYS A 306 -31.27 -13.28 -19.56
CA LYS A 306 -32.02 -14.15 -20.46
C LYS A 306 -33.14 -13.32 -21.09
N VAL A 307 -32.98 -12.95 -22.36
CA VAL A 307 -33.81 -11.92 -22.96
C VAL A 307 -34.52 -12.36 -24.23
N ASP A 308 -35.64 -11.70 -24.53
CA ASP A 308 -36.26 -11.72 -25.84
C ASP A 308 -35.38 -10.98 -26.85
N VAL A 309 -35.11 -11.63 -27.96
CA VAL A 309 -34.24 -11.09 -29.01
C VAL A 309 -34.84 -9.83 -29.67
N THR A 310 -36.18 -9.70 -29.67
CA THR A 310 -36.90 -8.61 -30.34
C THR A 310 -37.06 -7.39 -29.44
N THR A 311 -37.41 -7.62 -28.16
CA THR A 311 -37.69 -6.53 -27.22
C THR A 311 -36.54 -6.20 -26.32
N GLY A 312 -35.60 -7.13 -26.13
CA GLY A 312 -34.50 -7.01 -25.17
C GLY A 312 -34.93 -7.15 -23.71
N GLU A 313 -36.20 -7.47 -23.45
CA GLU A 313 -36.72 -7.66 -22.09
C GLU A 313 -36.31 -9.02 -21.51
N GLU A 314 -36.09 -9.06 -20.19
CA GLU A 314 -35.79 -10.32 -19.50
C GLU A 314 -36.93 -11.31 -19.62
N LEU A 315 -36.62 -12.58 -19.88
CA LEU A 315 -37.56 -13.67 -20.06
C LEU A 315 -37.55 -14.62 -18.86
N ALA A 316 -38.74 -14.81 -18.29
CA ALA A 316 -38.99 -15.82 -17.27
C ALA A 316 -39.30 -17.21 -17.92
N GLY A 317 -38.91 -18.29 -17.22
CA GLY A 317 -39.32 -19.66 -17.56
C GLY A 317 -38.28 -20.48 -18.33
N ALA A 318 -37.14 -19.92 -18.73
CA ALA A 318 -36.03 -20.68 -19.29
C ALA A 318 -35.29 -21.46 -18.20
N HIS A 319 -34.96 -22.72 -18.41
CA HIS A 319 -34.03 -23.46 -17.55
C HIS A 319 -32.61 -23.39 -18.09
N LEU A 320 -31.73 -22.80 -17.29
CA LEU A 320 -30.36 -22.47 -17.66
C LEU A 320 -29.36 -23.21 -16.77
N VAL A 321 -28.25 -23.62 -17.35
CA VAL A 321 -27.20 -24.39 -16.67
C VAL A 321 -25.83 -23.80 -16.98
N VAL A 322 -25.06 -23.48 -15.92
CA VAL A 322 -23.66 -23.07 -16.02
C VAL A 322 -22.75 -24.21 -15.61
N LYS A 323 -21.76 -24.54 -16.46
CA LYS A 323 -20.75 -25.56 -16.20
C LYS A 323 -19.36 -24.94 -16.23
N ASP A 324 -18.45 -25.48 -15.40
CA ASP A 324 -17.03 -25.15 -15.45
C ASP A 324 -16.32 -25.88 -16.61
N ALA A 325 -15.01 -25.59 -16.77
CA ALA A 325 -14.19 -26.20 -17.84
C ALA A 325 -14.05 -27.74 -17.74
N SER A 326 -14.38 -28.35 -16.59
CA SER A 326 -14.41 -29.81 -16.41
C SER A 326 -15.77 -30.42 -16.77
N GLY A 327 -16.78 -29.60 -17.07
CA GLY A 327 -18.15 -30.01 -17.32
C GLY A 327 -19.02 -30.17 -16.07
N LYS A 328 -18.50 -29.79 -14.90
CA LYS A 328 -19.25 -29.82 -13.64
C LYS A 328 -20.24 -28.66 -13.61
N VAL A 329 -21.50 -28.92 -13.26
CA VAL A 329 -22.51 -27.90 -13.01
C VAL A 329 -22.08 -27.08 -11.78
N VAL A 330 -22.02 -25.75 -11.95
CA VAL A 330 -21.68 -24.80 -10.89
C VAL A 330 -22.89 -23.94 -10.48
N ASP A 331 -23.87 -23.79 -11.40
CA ASP A 331 -25.15 -23.17 -11.14
C ASP A 331 -26.19 -23.65 -12.14
N GLU A 332 -27.45 -23.74 -11.70
CA GLU A 332 -28.61 -24.03 -12.54
C GLU A 332 -29.87 -23.36 -11.94
N TRP A 333 -30.68 -22.76 -12.80
CA TRP A 333 -31.89 -22.02 -12.35
C TRP A 333 -32.94 -21.92 -13.43
N THR A 334 -34.13 -21.55 -13.03
CA THR A 334 -35.18 -21.08 -13.95
C THR A 334 -35.15 -19.54 -14.01
N SER A 335 -35.05 -18.98 -15.22
CA SER A 335 -34.98 -17.53 -15.41
C SER A 335 -36.27 -16.83 -14.91
N THR A 336 -36.10 -15.58 -14.49
CA THR A 336 -37.14 -14.67 -14.07
C THR A 336 -37.10 -13.39 -14.94
N ASN A 337 -37.92 -12.40 -14.63
CA ASN A 337 -37.86 -11.09 -15.28
C ASN A 337 -36.70 -10.20 -14.74
N GLU A 338 -35.70 -10.81 -14.16
CA GLU A 338 -34.51 -10.12 -13.58
C GLU A 338 -33.24 -10.84 -13.99
N VAL A 339 -32.14 -10.08 -14.05
CA VAL A 339 -30.81 -10.58 -14.30
C VAL A 339 -30.39 -11.57 -13.21
N HIS A 340 -29.92 -12.77 -13.58
CA HIS A 340 -29.39 -13.73 -12.64
C HIS A 340 -27.95 -13.40 -12.26
N VAL A 341 -27.63 -13.40 -10.95
CA VAL A 341 -26.32 -12.99 -10.44
C VAL A 341 -25.64 -14.15 -9.72
N ILE A 342 -24.50 -14.60 -10.28
CA ILE A 342 -23.65 -15.62 -9.66
C ILE A 342 -22.43 -14.93 -9.05
N LYS A 343 -22.14 -15.21 -7.77
CA LYS A 343 -21.00 -14.64 -7.06
C LYS A 343 -19.97 -15.71 -6.70
N ASN A 344 -18.70 -15.28 -6.58
CA ASN A 344 -17.59 -16.12 -6.11
C ASN A 344 -17.25 -17.34 -7.00
N LEU A 345 -17.56 -17.29 -8.29
CA LEU A 345 -17.00 -18.27 -9.21
C LEU A 345 -15.49 -18.13 -9.30
N THR A 346 -14.77 -19.26 -9.36
CA THR A 346 -13.32 -19.21 -9.57
C THR A 346 -12.99 -18.64 -10.95
N PRO A 347 -11.93 -17.81 -11.10
CA PRO A 347 -11.51 -17.34 -12.40
C PRO A 347 -11.25 -18.51 -13.36
N GLY A 348 -11.80 -18.44 -14.57
CA GLY A 348 -11.71 -19.51 -15.54
C GLY A 348 -12.77 -19.43 -16.62
N LYS A 349 -12.79 -20.42 -17.51
CA LYS A 349 -13.79 -20.55 -18.57
C LYS A 349 -15.02 -21.33 -18.07
N TYR A 350 -16.18 -20.87 -18.47
CA TYR A 350 -17.47 -21.45 -18.15
C TYR A 350 -18.33 -21.51 -19.42
N THR A 351 -19.33 -22.39 -19.41
CA THR A 351 -20.31 -22.50 -20.47
C THR A 351 -21.70 -22.32 -19.88
N LEU A 352 -22.56 -21.58 -20.61
CA LEU A 352 -23.98 -21.42 -20.34
C LEU A 352 -24.75 -22.14 -21.43
N THR A 353 -25.73 -22.95 -21.04
CA THR A 353 -26.64 -23.66 -21.95
C THR A 353 -28.07 -23.52 -21.47
N GLU A 354 -29.03 -23.48 -22.40
CA GLU A 354 -30.44 -23.58 -22.13
C GLU A 354 -30.90 -25.04 -22.30
N THR A 355 -31.67 -25.55 -21.35
CA THR A 355 -32.20 -26.93 -21.39
C THR A 355 -33.72 -26.95 -21.59
N ILE A 356 -34.40 -25.87 -21.21
CA ILE A 356 -35.84 -25.65 -21.44
C ILE A 356 -36.03 -24.18 -21.86
N ALA A 357 -36.70 -23.94 -22.98
CA ALA A 357 -37.03 -22.59 -23.41
C ALA A 357 -38.24 -22.02 -22.64
N PRO A 358 -38.37 -20.68 -22.53
CA PRO A 358 -39.64 -20.05 -22.08
C PRO A 358 -40.80 -20.45 -22.98
N ASP A 359 -42.01 -20.43 -22.42
CA ASP A 359 -43.24 -20.66 -23.21
C ASP A 359 -43.35 -19.64 -24.34
N GLY A 360 -43.65 -20.14 -25.58
CA GLY A 360 -43.74 -19.30 -26.76
C GLY A 360 -42.44 -19.01 -27.50
N TYR A 361 -41.31 -19.53 -27.00
CA TYR A 361 -39.98 -19.33 -27.59
C TYR A 361 -39.36 -20.60 -28.13
N VAL A 362 -38.42 -20.46 -29.05
CA VAL A 362 -37.60 -21.56 -29.58
C VAL A 362 -36.47 -21.87 -28.62
N LEU A 363 -36.22 -23.17 -28.36
CA LEU A 363 -35.08 -23.59 -27.52
C LEU A 363 -33.76 -23.14 -28.17
N SER A 364 -32.93 -22.41 -27.44
CA SER A 364 -31.58 -22.07 -27.88
C SER A 364 -30.67 -23.30 -27.78
N ASN A 365 -30.15 -23.76 -28.90
CA ASN A 365 -29.11 -24.82 -28.92
C ASN A 365 -27.71 -24.28 -28.73
N GLU A 366 -27.58 -22.98 -28.43
CA GLU A 366 -26.32 -22.30 -28.26
C GLU A 366 -25.64 -22.71 -26.95
N THR A 367 -24.32 -22.86 -27.00
CA THR A 367 -23.47 -22.93 -25.81
C THR A 367 -22.62 -21.68 -25.74
N ILE A 368 -23.00 -20.76 -24.87
CA ILE A 368 -22.26 -19.51 -24.67
C ILE A 368 -21.06 -19.78 -23.77
N THR A 369 -19.86 -19.52 -24.29
CA THR A 369 -18.64 -19.59 -23.48
C THR A 369 -18.27 -18.22 -22.95
N PHE A 370 -18.06 -18.09 -21.64
CA PHE A 370 -17.61 -16.86 -21.01
C PHE A 370 -16.42 -17.09 -20.08
N THR A 371 -15.69 -16.02 -19.77
CA THR A 371 -14.53 -16.07 -18.90
C THR A 371 -14.74 -15.21 -17.67
N VAL A 372 -14.67 -15.84 -16.50
CA VAL A 372 -14.63 -15.13 -15.21
C VAL A 372 -13.20 -14.68 -14.97
N LYS A 373 -12.98 -13.36 -14.87
CA LYS A 373 -11.66 -12.77 -14.68
C LYS A 373 -11.27 -12.74 -13.20
N SER A 374 -9.97 -12.79 -12.92
CA SER A 374 -9.42 -12.69 -11.57
C SER A 374 -9.36 -11.25 -11.02
N ASP A 375 -9.81 -10.28 -11.79
CA ASP A 375 -9.70 -8.85 -11.48
C ASP A 375 -10.90 -8.29 -10.72
N GLY A 376 -11.93 -9.12 -10.45
CA GLY A 376 -13.16 -8.68 -9.79
C GLY A 376 -14.11 -7.88 -10.67
N SER A 377 -13.81 -7.74 -11.96
CA SER A 377 -14.76 -7.14 -12.91
C SER A 377 -16.03 -7.99 -13.03
N VAL A 378 -17.17 -7.31 -13.20
CA VAL A 378 -18.44 -8.00 -13.47
C VAL A 378 -18.38 -8.60 -14.87
N THR A 379 -18.60 -9.92 -14.96
CA THR A 379 -18.74 -10.61 -16.25
C THR A 379 -20.23 -10.57 -16.63
N LYS A 380 -20.55 -9.95 -17.76
CA LYS A 380 -21.91 -9.92 -18.30
C LYS A 380 -22.06 -10.97 -19.38
N VAL A 381 -23.10 -11.75 -19.29
CA VAL A 381 -23.44 -12.81 -20.24
C VAL A 381 -24.90 -12.61 -20.64
N LYS A 382 -25.16 -12.69 -21.93
CA LYS A 382 -26.51 -12.53 -22.47
C LYS A 382 -26.88 -13.79 -23.27
N MET A 383 -28.03 -14.35 -23.03
CA MET A 383 -28.62 -15.42 -23.82
C MET A 383 -30.00 -15.00 -24.30
N GLU A 384 -30.25 -15.20 -25.58
CA GLU A 384 -31.44 -14.72 -26.25
C GLU A 384 -32.31 -15.89 -26.71
N ASN A 385 -33.65 -15.72 -26.67
CA ASN A 385 -34.59 -16.60 -27.33
C ASN A 385 -35.37 -15.87 -28.39
N THR A 386 -35.68 -16.60 -29.46
CA THR A 386 -36.50 -16.15 -30.57
C THR A 386 -37.94 -16.58 -30.32
N PRO A 387 -38.94 -15.68 -30.44
CA PRO A 387 -40.36 -16.07 -30.45
C PRO A 387 -40.61 -17.11 -31.55
N LYS A 388 -41.50 -18.09 -31.30
CA LYS A 388 -41.79 -19.19 -32.26
C LYS A 388 -42.41 -18.71 -33.57
N ASP A 389 -43.06 -17.55 -33.58
CA ASP A 389 -43.88 -17.08 -34.72
C ASP A 389 -43.16 -16.06 -35.63
N LYS A 390 -41.90 -15.68 -35.32
CA LYS A 390 -41.12 -14.74 -36.14
C LYS A 390 -39.67 -15.19 -36.32
N PRO A 391 -39.19 -15.34 -37.57
CA PRO A 391 -37.79 -15.56 -37.81
C PRO A 391 -36.99 -14.31 -37.42
N VAL A 392 -36.13 -14.44 -36.40
CA VAL A 392 -35.29 -13.37 -35.92
C VAL A 392 -33.86 -13.87 -35.87
N VAL A 393 -32.96 -13.13 -36.49
CA VAL A 393 -31.52 -13.44 -36.50
C VAL A 393 -30.82 -12.46 -35.58
N VAL A 394 -30.11 -13.00 -34.59
CA VAL A 394 -29.25 -12.24 -33.69
C VAL A 394 -27.81 -12.35 -34.13
N ILE A 395 -27.22 -11.22 -34.40
CA ILE A 395 -25.84 -11.10 -34.86
C ILE A 395 -25.02 -10.41 -33.80
N SER A 396 -24.01 -11.12 -33.27
CA SER A 396 -23.07 -10.58 -32.29
C SER A 396 -21.75 -10.26 -32.95
N LYS A 397 -21.21 -9.11 -32.62
CA LYS A 397 -19.87 -8.69 -32.99
C LYS A 397 -19.04 -8.58 -31.73
N VAL A 398 -18.10 -9.49 -31.53
CA VAL A 398 -17.45 -9.67 -30.22
C VAL A 398 -15.92 -9.63 -30.31
N ASP A 399 -15.30 -9.22 -29.22
CA ASP A 399 -13.87 -9.38 -28.97
C ASP A 399 -13.52 -10.85 -28.78
N SER A 400 -12.56 -11.36 -29.56
CA SER A 400 -12.13 -12.77 -29.51
C SER A 400 -11.48 -13.16 -28.17
N THR A 401 -11.03 -12.17 -27.38
CA THR A 401 -10.33 -12.38 -26.11
C THR A 401 -11.27 -12.33 -24.92
N THR A 402 -12.19 -11.37 -24.92
CA THR A 402 -13.09 -11.11 -23.78
C THR A 402 -14.47 -11.73 -23.98
N GLY A 403 -14.89 -11.94 -25.22
CA GLY A 403 -16.25 -12.36 -25.57
C GLY A 403 -17.30 -11.27 -25.41
N GLU A 404 -16.91 -10.02 -25.19
CA GLU A 404 -17.80 -8.87 -25.07
C GLU A 404 -18.19 -8.30 -26.43
N GLU A 405 -19.42 -7.76 -26.56
CA GLU A 405 -19.85 -7.10 -27.80
C GLU A 405 -18.97 -5.90 -28.11
N LEU A 406 -18.64 -5.74 -29.40
CA LEU A 406 -17.77 -4.69 -29.93
C LEU A 406 -18.56 -3.66 -30.74
N ALA A 407 -18.47 -2.40 -30.32
CA ALA A 407 -18.99 -1.27 -31.09
C ALA A 407 -17.98 -0.81 -32.15
N GLY A 408 -18.50 -0.24 -33.26
CA GLY A 408 -17.69 0.45 -34.28
C GLY A 408 -17.32 -0.38 -35.51
N ALA A 409 -17.64 -1.66 -35.58
CA ALA A 409 -17.49 -2.45 -36.80
C ALA A 409 -18.56 -2.11 -37.83
N HIS A 410 -18.18 -1.90 -39.08
CA HIS A 410 -19.15 -1.79 -40.19
C HIS A 410 -19.36 -3.18 -40.77
N LEU A 411 -20.63 -3.64 -40.74
CA LEU A 411 -21.03 -4.98 -41.14
C LEU A 411 -22.01 -4.91 -42.30
N GLU A 412 -21.92 -5.88 -43.20
CA GLU A 412 -22.83 -6.09 -44.32
C GLU A 412 -23.38 -7.51 -44.29
N LEU A 413 -24.72 -7.67 -44.38
CA LEU A 413 -25.40 -8.93 -44.56
C LEU A 413 -25.89 -9.04 -46.00
N LYS A 414 -25.53 -10.16 -46.67
CA LYS A 414 -25.96 -10.45 -48.05
C LYS A 414 -26.68 -11.77 -48.11
N ASP A 415 -27.62 -11.88 -49.03
CA ASP A 415 -28.27 -13.17 -49.38
C ASP A 415 -27.36 -14.08 -50.23
N GLU A 416 -27.84 -15.27 -50.56
CA GLU A 416 -27.10 -16.23 -51.37
C GLU A 416 -26.78 -15.74 -52.79
N LYS A 417 -27.54 -14.77 -53.32
CA LYS A 417 -27.33 -14.14 -54.61
C LYS A 417 -26.37 -12.96 -54.56
N GLY A 418 -25.90 -12.58 -53.35
CA GLY A 418 -24.99 -11.48 -53.14
C GLY A 418 -25.71 -10.11 -53.00
N ASN A 419 -27.04 -10.08 -52.93
CA ASN A 419 -27.81 -8.85 -52.71
C ASN A 419 -27.59 -8.37 -51.25
N LEU A 420 -27.36 -7.09 -51.08
CA LEU A 420 -27.26 -6.49 -49.76
C LEU A 420 -28.66 -6.49 -49.09
N ILE A 421 -28.75 -7.10 -47.93
CA ILE A 421 -29.97 -7.15 -47.10
C ILE A 421 -29.94 -6.02 -46.11
N GLU A 422 -28.84 -5.88 -45.40
CA GLU A 422 -28.67 -4.84 -44.39
C GLU A 422 -27.19 -4.47 -44.21
N ALA A 423 -26.91 -3.21 -43.85
CA ALA A 423 -25.60 -2.76 -43.44
C ALA A 423 -25.75 -1.85 -42.20
N TRP A 424 -24.91 -2.10 -41.20
CA TRP A 424 -24.97 -1.36 -39.92
C TRP A 424 -23.59 -1.21 -39.29
N VAL A 425 -23.51 -0.34 -38.27
CA VAL A 425 -22.35 -0.22 -37.40
C VAL A 425 -22.66 -0.96 -36.12
N SER A 426 -21.79 -1.86 -35.71
CA SER A 426 -21.97 -2.62 -34.45
C SER A 426 -21.97 -1.70 -33.23
N THR A 427 -22.69 -2.11 -32.20
CA THR A 427 -22.80 -1.45 -30.89
C THR A 427 -22.29 -2.39 -29.80
N ASN A 428 -22.40 -1.99 -28.54
CA ASN A 428 -22.12 -2.85 -27.38
C ASN A 428 -23.26 -3.86 -27.12
N GLU A 429 -24.17 -4.04 -28.09
CA GLU A 429 -25.30 -4.98 -28.05
C GLU A 429 -25.33 -5.74 -29.37
N SER A 430 -25.88 -6.97 -29.35
CA SER A 430 -26.10 -7.74 -30.55
C SER A 430 -27.12 -7.07 -31.47
N HIS A 431 -26.89 -7.16 -32.79
CA HIS A 431 -27.78 -6.66 -33.81
C HIS A 431 -28.85 -7.70 -34.14
N VAL A 432 -30.09 -7.26 -34.22
CA VAL A 432 -31.24 -8.12 -34.45
C VAL A 432 -31.87 -7.80 -35.79
N ILE A 433 -32.02 -8.83 -36.62
CA ILE A 433 -32.69 -8.72 -37.91
C ILE A 433 -33.95 -9.60 -37.87
N GLU A 434 -35.13 -8.98 -38.06
CA GLU A 434 -36.40 -9.69 -38.07
C GLU A 434 -36.86 -10.00 -39.52
N GLY A 435 -37.58 -11.11 -39.67
CA GLY A 435 -38.31 -11.40 -40.88
C GLY A 435 -37.43 -11.83 -42.10
N LEU A 436 -36.22 -12.26 -41.87
CA LEU A 436 -35.43 -12.84 -42.97
C LEU A 436 -36.11 -14.07 -43.55
N ALA A 437 -36.19 -14.12 -44.88
CA ALA A 437 -36.74 -15.27 -45.57
C ALA A 437 -35.86 -16.54 -45.35
N PRO A 438 -36.43 -17.75 -45.39
CA PRO A 438 -35.65 -18.96 -45.42
C PRO A 438 -34.56 -18.91 -46.52
N GLY A 439 -33.32 -19.20 -46.16
CA GLY A 439 -32.20 -19.12 -47.12
C GLY A 439 -30.87 -19.00 -46.46
N LYS A 440 -29.79 -18.96 -47.24
CA LYS A 440 -28.44 -18.80 -46.79
C LYS A 440 -28.02 -17.32 -46.83
N TYR A 441 -27.41 -16.88 -45.78
CA TYR A 441 -26.93 -15.51 -45.63
C TYR A 441 -25.41 -15.48 -45.31
N THR A 442 -24.77 -14.39 -45.71
CA THR A 442 -23.32 -14.16 -45.47
C THR A 442 -23.14 -12.79 -44.85
N LEU A 443 -22.48 -12.79 -43.69
CA LEU A 443 -22.08 -11.60 -42.96
C LEU A 443 -20.60 -11.31 -43.22
N THR A 444 -20.27 -10.06 -43.54
CA THR A 444 -18.90 -9.58 -43.78
C THR A 444 -18.64 -8.32 -42.98
N GLU A 445 -17.40 -8.17 -42.54
CA GLU A 445 -16.94 -6.92 -41.96
C GLU A 445 -16.25 -6.07 -43.04
N VAL A 446 -16.62 -4.80 -43.13
CA VAL A 446 -16.07 -3.86 -44.10
C VAL A 446 -15.05 -2.92 -43.46
N ILE A 447 -15.28 -2.54 -42.19
CA ILE A 447 -14.40 -1.73 -41.38
C ILE A 447 -14.36 -2.32 -39.98
N ALA A 448 -13.16 -2.55 -39.43
CA ALA A 448 -12.97 -3.03 -38.06
C ALA A 448 -13.19 -1.91 -37.02
N PRO A 449 -13.53 -2.26 -35.78
CA PRO A 449 -13.49 -1.32 -34.68
C PRO A 449 -12.09 -0.77 -34.43
N ASP A 450 -11.99 0.42 -33.85
CA ASP A 450 -10.69 1.02 -33.49
C ASP A 450 -9.89 0.12 -32.53
N GLY A 451 -8.63 -0.17 -32.87
CA GLY A 451 -7.76 -1.05 -32.07
C GLY A 451 -7.93 -2.53 -32.35
N TYR A 452 -8.65 -2.91 -33.41
CA TYR A 452 -8.86 -4.29 -33.82
C TYR A 452 -8.46 -4.55 -35.28
N GLU A 453 -7.99 -5.75 -35.54
CA GLU A 453 -7.68 -6.18 -36.91
C GLU A 453 -8.99 -6.43 -37.70
N LEU A 454 -9.02 -6.00 -38.98
CA LEU A 454 -10.14 -6.29 -39.86
C LEU A 454 -10.32 -7.82 -40.01
N SER A 455 -11.50 -8.34 -39.68
CA SER A 455 -11.80 -9.75 -39.88
C SER A 455 -11.85 -10.09 -41.36
N LYS A 456 -10.99 -11.03 -41.78
CA LYS A 456 -10.99 -11.59 -43.12
C LYS A 456 -11.98 -12.76 -43.29
N GLU A 457 -12.58 -13.18 -42.18
CA GLU A 457 -13.54 -14.27 -42.16
C GLU A 457 -14.94 -13.74 -42.46
N THR A 458 -15.68 -14.52 -43.21
CA THR A 458 -17.11 -14.32 -43.45
C THR A 458 -17.91 -15.32 -42.62
N VAL A 459 -18.96 -14.85 -41.95
CA VAL A 459 -19.86 -15.75 -41.22
C VAL A 459 -21.07 -16.07 -42.09
N THR A 460 -21.31 -17.37 -42.34
CA THR A 460 -22.47 -17.82 -43.09
C THR A 460 -23.46 -18.53 -42.16
N PHE A 461 -24.75 -18.27 -42.32
CA PHE A 461 -25.83 -18.95 -41.60
C PHE A 461 -27.01 -19.26 -42.51
N VAL A 462 -27.89 -20.13 -42.03
CA VAL A 462 -29.12 -20.52 -42.77
C VAL A 462 -30.33 -20.25 -41.91
N VAL A 463 -31.30 -19.51 -42.44
CA VAL A 463 -32.63 -19.39 -41.88
C VAL A 463 -33.47 -20.54 -42.45
N LYS A 464 -34.00 -21.42 -41.58
CA LYS A 464 -34.80 -22.58 -41.98
C LYS A 464 -36.25 -22.17 -42.28
N GLU A 465 -36.97 -23.08 -42.92
CA GLU A 465 -38.40 -22.92 -43.25
C GLU A 465 -39.31 -22.69 -42.01
N ASP A 466 -38.90 -23.23 -40.87
CA ASP A 466 -39.56 -23.01 -39.56
C ASP A 466 -39.21 -21.68 -38.89
N GLY A 467 -38.41 -20.85 -39.55
CA GLY A 467 -37.94 -19.58 -39.03
C GLY A 467 -36.77 -19.68 -38.07
N THR A 468 -36.28 -20.88 -37.80
CA THR A 468 -35.10 -21.08 -36.91
C THR A 468 -33.78 -20.83 -37.63
N VAL A 469 -32.77 -20.41 -36.90
CA VAL A 469 -31.39 -20.24 -37.33
C VAL A 469 -30.52 -21.23 -36.56
N ASP A 470 -29.61 -21.95 -37.25
CA ASP A 470 -28.70 -22.87 -36.58
C ASP A 470 -27.61 -22.07 -35.81
N GLY A 471 -27.86 -21.88 -34.51
CA GLY A 471 -26.94 -21.17 -33.61
C GLY A 471 -26.99 -19.65 -33.73
N LYS A 472 -26.15 -19.00 -32.98
CA LYS A 472 -25.98 -17.56 -33.00
C LYS A 472 -24.94 -17.14 -34.03
N VAL A 473 -25.22 -16.13 -34.81
CA VAL A 473 -24.29 -15.56 -35.78
C VAL A 473 -23.30 -14.66 -35.03
N ILE A 474 -22.05 -15.12 -34.89
CA ILE A 474 -21.02 -14.38 -34.16
C ILE A 474 -19.84 -14.11 -35.09
N MET A 475 -19.42 -12.86 -35.13
CA MET A 475 -18.22 -12.43 -35.82
C MET A 475 -17.22 -11.88 -34.81
N TYR A 476 -15.98 -12.38 -34.87
CA TYR A 476 -14.92 -12.03 -33.93
C TYR A 476 -13.96 -11.03 -34.54
N ASN A 477 -13.46 -10.07 -33.72
CA ASN A 477 -12.21 -9.35 -34.00
C ASN A 477 -11.16 -9.67 -32.96
N THR A 478 -9.94 -9.70 -33.43
CA THR A 478 -8.77 -9.84 -32.56
C THR A 478 -8.22 -8.45 -32.30
N PRO A 479 -7.96 -8.10 -31.02
CA PRO A 479 -7.28 -6.87 -30.71
C PRO A 479 -5.95 -6.76 -31.47
N GLU A 480 -5.64 -5.57 -31.99
CA GLU A 480 -4.33 -5.30 -32.59
C GLU A 480 -3.24 -5.58 -31.53
N THR A 481 -2.30 -6.42 -31.87
CA THR A 481 -1.11 -6.60 -31.05
C THR A 481 -0.28 -5.32 -31.13
N ILE A 482 -0.34 -4.50 -30.10
CA ILE A 482 0.61 -3.40 -29.98
C ILE A 482 1.97 -4.06 -29.71
N GLU A 483 2.75 -4.26 -30.77
CA GLU A 483 4.17 -4.51 -30.60
C GLU A 483 4.74 -3.27 -29.92
N VAL A 484 5.05 -3.37 -28.64
CA VAL A 484 5.81 -2.33 -27.93
C VAL A 484 7.19 -2.30 -28.58
N PRO A 485 7.56 -1.25 -29.33
CA PRO A 485 8.88 -1.20 -29.94
C PRO A 485 9.91 -1.25 -28.80
N SER A 486 10.80 -2.23 -28.87
CA SER A 486 12.01 -2.25 -28.06
C SER A 486 12.72 -0.90 -28.28
N THR A 487 12.94 -0.20 -27.17
CA THR A 487 13.61 1.09 -27.05
C THR A 487 14.73 1.27 -28.08
N GLY A 488 14.56 2.19 -28.99
CA GLY A 488 15.62 2.70 -29.84
C GLY A 488 15.11 3.37 -31.11
N THR A 489 15.17 4.69 -31.12
CA THR A 489 15.11 5.62 -32.26
C THR A 489 13.76 6.28 -32.53
N PHE A 490 13.68 7.52 -32.09
CA PHE A 490 12.79 8.56 -32.58
C PHE A 490 12.88 8.69 -34.11
N LYS A 491 11.86 8.22 -34.83
CA LYS A 491 11.44 8.77 -36.14
C LYS A 491 10.08 8.13 -36.50
N THR A 492 9.10 8.96 -36.64
CA THR A 492 7.82 8.78 -37.34
C THR A 492 6.57 9.03 -36.50
N ILE A 493 6.43 10.26 -35.97
CA ILE A 493 5.13 10.75 -35.47
C ILE A 493 4.32 11.47 -36.56
N THR A 494 4.87 11.65 -37.77
CA THR A 494 4.25 12.50 -38.80
C THR A 494 3.30 11.76 -39.76
N THR A 495 3.24 10.43 -39.76
CA THR A 495 2.36 9.69 -40.69
C THR A 495 1.01 9.28 -40.10
N SER A 496 0.88 9.13 -38.78
CA SER A 496 -0.39 8.73 -38.15
C SER A 496 -1.44 9.86 -38.10
N LEU A 497 -1.02 11.11 -38.05
CA LEU A 497 -1.94 12.28 -38.06
C LEU A 497 -2.59 12.52 -39.42
N ILE A 498 -1.94 12.14 -40.53
CA ILE A 498 -2.48 12.28 -41.87
C ILE A 498 -3.53 11.23 -42.18
N GLY A 499 -3.37 10.01 -41.65
CA GLY A 499 -4.36 8.92 -41.79
C GLY A 499 -5.69 9.24 -41.11
N LEU A 500 -5.67 9.78 -39.90
CA LEU A 500 -6.87 10.19 -39.17
C LEU A 500 -7.66 11.32 -39.84
N LEU A 501 -6.98 12.26 -40.51
CA LEU A 501 -7.62 13.35 -41.26
C LEU A 501 -8.31 12.85 -42.53
N ILE A 502 -7.78 11.81 -43.19
CA ILE A 502 -8.37 11.23 -44.41
C ILE A 502 -9.61 10.40 -44.07
N ILE A 503 -9.59 9.68 -42.95
CA ILE A 503 -10.74 8.89 -42.48
C ILE A 503 -11.88 9.81 -42.02
N GLY A 504 -11.58 10.90 -41.32
CA GLY A 504 -12.58 11.91 -40.91
C GLY A 504 -13.28 12.59 -42.10
N LEU A 505 -12.55 12.91 -43.15
CA LEU A 505 -13.10 13.51 -44.37
C LEU A 505 -13.93 12.52 -45.20
N GLY A 506 -13.53 11.24 -45.26
CA GLY A 506 -14.28 10.17 -45.93
C GLY A 506 -15.64 9.92 -45.26
N SER A 507 -15.70 9.89 -43.94
CA SER A 507 -16.93 9.68 -43.17
C SER A 507 -17.95 10.81 -43.36
N VAL A 508 -17.48 12.07 -43.47
CA VAL A 508 -18.35 13.21 -43.71
C VAL A 508 -18.94 13.20 -45.13
N ILE A 509 -18.20 12.70 -46.13
CA ILE A 509 -18.67 12.61 -47.51
C ILE A 509 -19.73 11.50 -47.64
N VAL A 510 -19.53 10.36 -47.03
CA VAL A 510 -20.48 9.24 -47.04
C VAL A 510 -21.77 9.64 -46.30
N TYR A 511 -21.66 10.29 -45.14
CA TYR A 511 -22.81 10.77 -44.38
C TYR A 511 -23.62 11.83 -45.14
N ARG A 512 -22.96 12.76 -45.85
CA ARG A 512 -23.62 13.77 -46.68
C ARG A 512 -24.33 13.15 -47.90
N ASN A 513 -23.77 12.14 -48.52
CA ASN A 513 -24.38 11.45 -49.63
C ASN A 513 -25.59 10.60 -49.20
N TYR A 514 -25.53 9.98 -48.01
CA TYR A 514 -26.64 9.24 -47.42
C TYR A 514 -27.85 10.17 -47.16
N LYS A 515 -27.60 11.33 -46.51
CA LYS A 515 -28.68 12.30 -46.22
C LYS A 515 -29.32 12.94 -47.46
N LYS A 516 -28.58 13.02 -48.57
CA LYS A 516 -29.06 13.55 -49.82
C LYS A 516 -29.99 12.57 -50.57
N ASN A 517 -29.91 11.27 -50.27
CA ASN A 517 -30.79 10.23 -50.83
C ASN A 517 -32.10 10.05 -50.04
N GLU A 518 -32.21 10.58 -48.81
CA GLU A 518 -33.48 10.60 -48.05
C GLU A 518 -34.35 11.80 -48.34
N GLU A 519 -33.84 12.84 -49.03
CA GLU A 519 -34.57 14.08 -49.39
C GLU A 519 -35.06 14.08 -50.85
N ASN A 520 -34.83 13.02 -51.66
CA ASN A 520 -35.43 12.77 -52.96
C ASN A 520 -36.26 11.48 -52.92
#